data_d66b0c7e43cd1bb5179d1bdb582743ef
#
_entry.id   d66b0c7e43cd1bb5179d1bdb582743ef
#
_cell.length_a   1.000
_cell.length_b   1.000
_cell.length_c   1.000
_cell.angle_alpha   90.00
_cell.angle_beta   90.00
_cell.angle_gamma   90.00
#
_symmetry.space_group_name_H-M   'P 1'
#
loop_
_entity.id
_entity.type
_entity.pdbx_description
1 polymer ?
#
loop_
_entity_poly.entity_id
_entity_poly.type
_entity_poly.pdbx_seq_one_letter_code
_entity_poly.pdbx_strand_id
1 'polypeptide(L)'
;AVQLLNLDSTNMEPSHWKLMVHAIWEHYDDFDGFVIAHGTDTLAYTASLLALALSKVEIPVFLVSSQLPLNQEGANGNENFRRSVELICAGIHSGVYVVYRNEDGRCFLHHGGHLVSSGDYSNDFYSRDAVCLGEVSKVMEGECSRAAMHLNQWTEELKRDKICSQRNGNGIDLSRMGELKSDVLCIEPYVGLNYQQIVLNKEIRAVIHGLYHSATACIGGTNEEQKSEYSMLPFLMRCREARIPVIVTPCPNEAAYASGVWMMEAGAVPVYGMTKEMVYVKTLLAGVLGYPNEKLCSFLKEDVCGE
;
A
#
# COMPACT_ATOMS: atom_id res chain seq x y z
N ALA A 1 0.32 -18.12 19.46
CA ALA A 1 0.17 -17.95 18.01
C ALA A 1 -1.17 -18.54 17.58
N VAL A 2 -1.83 -17.89 16.64
CA VAL A 2 -3.11 -18.32 16.06
C VAL A 2 -2.94 -18.39 14.54
N GLN A 3 -3.38 -19.46 13.93
CA GLN A 3 -3.41 -19.58 12.47
C GLN A 3 -4.79 -19.11 11.97
N LEU A 4 -4.84 -17.91 11.38
CA LEU A 4 -6.06 -17.37 10.81
C LEU A 4 -6.33 -17.91 9.38
N LEU A 5 -5.27 -18.04 8.61
CA LEU A 5 -5.30 -18.44 7.20
C LEU A 5 -4.16 -19.44 6.94
N ASN A 6 -4.35 -20.29 5.95
CA ASN A 6 -3.31 -21.18 5.41
C ASN A 6 -3.39 -21.15 3.89
N LEU A 7 -2.79 -20.10 3.30
CA LEU A 7 -2.84 -19.90 1.87
C LEU A 7 -1.54 -19.24 1.37
N ASP A 8 -1.24 -19.44 0.11
CA ASP A 8 -0.24 -18.68 -0.60
C ASP A 8 -0.74 -17.25 -0.79
N SER A 9 0.14 -16.25 -0.63
CA SER A 9 -0.25 -14.83 -0.73
C SER A 9 -0.78 -14.44 -2.10
N THR A 10 -0.46 -15.17 -3.15
CA THR A 10 -1.07 -15.00 -4.48
C THR A 10 -2.59 -15.23 -4.48
N ASN A 11 -3.09 -15.98 -3.51
CA ASN A 11 -4.51 -16.29 -3.33
C ASN A 11 -5.21 -15.35 -2.33
N MET A 12 -4.57 -14.24 -1.95
CA MET A 12 -5.20 -13.25 -1.08
C MET A 12 -6.39 -12.58 -1.78
N GLU A 13 -7.49 -12.53 -1.05
CA GLU A 13 -8.71 -11.83 -1.46
C GLU A 13 -9.09 -10.77 -0.42
N PRO A 14 -9.87 -9.74 -0.80
CA PRO A 14 -10.28 -8.70 0.14
C PRO A 14 -10.99 -9.23 1.41
N SER A 15 -11.72 -10.33 1.30
CA SER A 15 -12.40 -11.00 2.41
C SER A 15 -11.42 -11.49 3.51
N HIS A 16 -10.21 -11.90 3.13
CA HIS A 16 -9.18 -12.37 4.07
C HIS A 16 -8.65 -11.24 4.96
N TRP A 17 -8.56 -10.03 4.44
CA TRP A 17 -8.16 -8.85 5.23
C TRP A 17 -9.12 -8.56 6.37
N LYS A 18 -10.42 -8.78 6.17
CA LYS A 18 -11.42 -8.62 7.21
C LYS A 18 -11.15 -9.53 8.42
N LEU A 19 -10.73 -10.77 8.15
CA LEU A 19 -10.38 -11.72 9.23
C LEU A 19 -9.18 -11.23 10.05
N MET A 20 -8.16 -10.69 9.38
CA MET A 20 -6.96 -10.15 10.06
C MET A 20 -7.32 -8.94 10.92
N VAL A 21 -8.07 -7.98 10.36
CA VAL A 21 -8.51 -6.78 11.08
C VAL A 21 -9.35 -7.17 12.30
N HIS A 22 -10.29 -8.10 12.13
CA HIS A 22 -11.18 -8.55 13.22
C HIS A 22 -10.39 -9.21 14.35
N ALA A 23 -9.46 -10.14 14.01
CA ALA A 23 -8.64 -10.81 15.00
C ALA A 23 -7.77 -9.85 15.82
N ILE A 24 -7.26 -8.78 15.19
CA ILE A 24 -6.49 -7.76 15.91
C ILE A 24 -7.41 -6.95 16.83
N TRP A 25 -8.59 -6.53 16.34
CA TRP A 25 -9.54 -5.75 17.13
C TRP A 25 -10.11 -6.53 18.32
N GLU A 26 -10.26 -7.87 18.22
CA GLU A 26 -10.72 -8.72 19.33
C GLU A 26 -9.68 -8.85 20.45
N HIS A 27 -8.41 -8.65 20.17
CA HIS A 27 -7.32 -8.97 21.08
C HIS A 27 -6.33 -7.81 21.32
N TYR A 28 -6.61 -6.60 20.83
CA TYR A 28 -5.63 -5.52 20.90
C TYR A 28 -5.29 -5.07 22.33
N ASP A 29 -6.22 -5.26 23.29
CA ASP A 29 -6.00 -4.97 24.70
C ASP A 29 -5.23 -6.08 25.44
N ASP A 30 -5.08 -7.25 24.83
CA ASP A 30 -4.45 -8.43 25.47
C ASP A 30 -2.94 -8.48 25.24
N PHE A 31 -2.39 -7.71 24.28
CA PHE A 31 -1.01 -7.84 23.84
C PHE A 31 -0.32 -6.48 23.62
N ASP A 32 1.01 -6.46 23.77
CA ASP A 32 1.84 -5.26 23.50
C ASP A 32 2.08 -5.02 22.02
N GLY A 33 1.70 -5.94 21.14
CA GLY A 33 1.84 -5.83 19.70
C GLY A 33 1.52 -7.14 18.98
N PHE A 34 1.39 -7.06 17.65
CA PHE A 34 1.12 -8.21 16.79
C PHE A 34 2.21 -8.40 15.76
N VAL A 35 2.50 -9.67 15.46
CA VAL A 35 3.34 -10.04 14.31
C VAL A 35 2.56 -11.00 13.42
N ILE A 36 2.36 -10.61 12.17
CA ILE A 36 1.59 -11.36 11.16
C ILE A 36 2.58 -11.97 10.17
N ALA A 37 2.67 -13.29 10.12
CA ALA A 37 3.40 -13.99 9.05
C ALA A 37 2.60 -13.92 7.74
N HIS A 38 3.20 -13.44 6.68
CA HIS A 38 2.58 -13.17 5.39
C HIS A 38 3.51 -13.57 4.24
N GLY A 39 2.97 -13.91 3.08
CA GLY A 39 3.78 -14.10 1.86
C GLY A 39 4.18 -12.77 1.21
N THR A 40 5.18 -12.80 0.33
CA THR A 40 5.78 -11.60 -0.28
C THR A 40 4.88 -10.93 -1.32
N ASP A 41 4.13 -11.70 -2.13
CA ASP A 41 3.48 -11.21 -3.35
C ASP A 41 2.43 -10.12 -3.12
N THR A 42 1.68 -10.21 -2.02
CA THR A 42 0.63 -9.23 -1.69
C THR A 42 0.89 -8.50 -0.38
N LEU A 43 2.14 -8.55 0.11
CA LEU A 43 2.55 -7.93 1.37
C LEU A 43 2.22 -6.43 1.42
N ALA A 44 2.54 -5.69 0.37
CA ALA A 44 2.34 -4.24 0.31
C ALA A 44 0.84 -3.85 0.31
N TYR A 45 -0.01 -4.65 -0.33
CA TYR A 45 -1.47 -4.46 -0.28
C TYR A 45 -2.03 -4.68 1.12
N THR A 46 -1.63 -5.79 1.76
CA THR A 46 -2.07 -6.09 3.13
C THR A 46 -1.55 -5.08 4.13
N ALA A 47 -0.29 -4.65 4.01
CA ALA A 47 0.29 -3.62 4.85
C ALA A 47 -0.45 -2.28 4.72
N SER A 48 -0.77 -1.87 3.49
CA SER A 48 -1.55 -0.67 3.20
C SER A 48 -2.96 -0.73 3.80
N LEU A 49 -3.64 -1.87 3.65
CA LEU A 49 -4.97 -2.05 4.25
C LEU A 49 -4.92 -1.96 5.77
N LEU A 50 -4.01 -2.70 6.39
CA LEU A 50 -3.91 -2.72 7.85
C LEU A 50 -3.52 -1.36 8.39
N ALA A 51 -2.66 -0.59 7.70
CA ALA A 51 -2.31 0.77 8.10
C ALA A 51 -3.54 1.68 8.18
N LEU A 52 -4.44 1.62 7.21
CA LEU A 52 -5.70 2.35 7.22
C LEU A 52 -6.69 1.82 8.26
N ALA A 53 -6.88 0.50 8.28
CA ALA A 53 -7.87 -0.19 9.13
C ALA A 53 -7.56 -0.07 10.62
N LEU A 54 -6.27 -0.06 10.96
CA LEU A 54 -5.77 -0.05 12.33
C LEU A 54 -5.20 1.30 12.75
N SER A 55 -5.52 2.37 12.02
CA SER A 55 -5.02 3.73 12.29
C SER A 55 -5.38 4.26 13.70
N LYS A 56 -6.37 3.66 14.36
CA LYS A 56 -6.77 3.97 15.77
C LYS A 56 -6.23 2.99 16.81
N VAL A 57 -5.60 1.89 16.38
CA VAL A 57 -5.06 0.89 17.30
C VAL A 57 -3.76 1.42 17.91
N GLU A 58 -3.67 1.41 19.24
CA GLU A 58 -2.58 2.06 19.99
C GLU A 58 -1.38 1.14 20.25
N ILE A 59 -1.29 0.01 19.56
CA ILE A 59 -0.19 -0.93 19.62
C ILE A 59 0.45 -1.15 18.25
N PRO A 60 1.72 -1.55 18.18
CA PRO A 60 2.38 -1.82 16.91
C PRO A 60 1.91 -3.16 16.30
N VAL A 61 1.74 -3.16 15.00
CA VAL A 61 1.42 -4.35 14.21
C VAL A 61 2.48 -4.51 13.12
N PHE A 62 3.16 -5.65 13.11
CA PHE A 62 4.18 -5.96 12.14
C PHE A 62 3.70 -7.03 11.17
N LEU A 63 3.96 -6.84 9.88
CA LEU A 63 3.91 -7.92 8.91
C LEU A 63 5.34 -8.38 8.65
N VAL A 64 5.53 -9.69 8.67
CA VAL A 64 6.82 -10.33 8.38
C VAL A 64 6.66 -11.33 7.24
N SER A 65 7.65 -11.35 6.38
CA SER A 65 7.67 -12.23 5.22
C SER A 65 9.05 -12.85 5.04
N SER A 66 9.18 -13.80 4.13
CA SER A 66 10.45 -14.44 3.78
C SER A 66 10.58 -14.60 2.27
N GLN A 67 11.73 -14.22 1.73
CA GLN A 67 12.05 -14.40 0.31
C GLN A 67 12.20 -15.88 -0.09
N LEU A 68 12.59 -16.72 0.88
CA LEU A 68 12.78 -18.16 0.70
C LEU A 68 12.06 -18.91 1.82
N PRO A 69 11.69 -20.18 1.61
CA PRO A 69 11.25 -21.04 2.69
C PRO A 69 12.22 -21.06 3.87
N LEU A 70 11.70 -20.98 5.09
CA LEU A 70 12.51 -20.77 6.32
C LEU A 70 13.59 -21.82 6.56
N ASN A 71 13.47 -23.00 5.96
CA ASN A 71 14.46 -24.09 6.03
C ASN A 71 15.57 -23.99 4.99
N GLN A 72 15.53 -23.00 4.12
CA GLN A 72 16.58 -22.77 3.12
C GLN A 72 17.63 -21.79 3.65
N GLU A 73 18.88 -22.03 3.25
CA GLU A 73 19.99 -21.11 3.54
C GLU A 73 19.73 -19.74 2.89
N GLY A 74 20.00 -18.66 3.63
CA GLY A 74 19.75 -17.30 3.15
C GLY A 74 18.33 -16.77 3.40
N ALA A 75 17.38 -17.61 3.85
CA ALA A 75 16.04 -17.15 4.20
C ALA A 75 16.10 -16.01 5.24
N ASN A 76 15.36 -14.93 4.97
CA ASN A 76 15.37 -13.74 5.83
C ASN A 76 14.21 -13.70 6.84
N GLY A 77 13.23 -14.60 6.75
CA GLY A 77 12.02 -14.55 7.55
C GLY A 77 12.24 -14.64 9.05
N ASN A 78 13.16 -15.51 9.51
CA ASN A 78 13.49 -15.63 10.93
C ASN A 78 14.11 -14.33 11.48
N GLU A 79 14.95 -13.66 10.70
CA GLU A 79 15.53 -12.37 11.08
C GLU A 79 14.46 -11.29 11.10
N ASN A 80 13.63 -11.19 10.06
CA ASN A 80 12.54 -10.24 9.98
C ASN A 80 11.59 -10.39 11.19
N PHE A 81 11.24 -11.62 11.55
CA PHE A 81 10.42 -11.89 12.73
C PHE A 81 11.10 -11.45 14.04
N ARG A 82 12.36 -11.84 14.24
CA ARG A 82 13.12 -11.48 15.44
C ARG A 82 13.22 -9.96 15.60
N ARG A 83 13.56 -9.24 14.53
CA ARG A 83 13.66 -7.77 14.54
C ARG A 83 12.32 -7.10 14.87
N SER A 84 11.21 -7.64 14.36
CA SER A 84 9.88 -7.13 14.70
C SER A 84 9.56 -7.27 16.17
N VAL A 85 9.87 -8.41 16.78
CA VAL A 85 9.69 -8.63 18.23
C VAL A 85 10.60 -7.71 19.05
N GLU A 86 11.87 -7.55 18.65
CA GLU A 86 12.82 -6.65 19.32
C GLU A 86 12.32 -5.18 19.29
N LEU A 87 11.72 -4.74 18.19
CA LEU A 87 11.13 -3.39 18.07
C LEU A 87 9.90 -3.21 18.97
N ILE A 88 9.03 -4.22 19.06
CA ILE A 88 7.89 -4.21 19.99
C ILE A 88 8.40 -4.10 21.42
N CYS A 89 9.35 -4.94 21.82
CA CYS A 89 9.94 -4.91 23.18
C CYS A 89 10.64 -3.60 23.50
N ALA A 90 11.19 -2.90 22.51
CA ALA A 90 11.80 -1.58 22.68
C ALA A 90 10.75 -0.45 22.74
N GLY A 91 9.46 -0.76 22.67
CA GLY A 91 8.38 0.19 22.78
C GLY A 91 8.24 1.10 21.55
N ILE A 92 8.40 0.55 20.35
CA ILE A 92 8.11 1.31 19.12
C ILE A 92 6.68 1.85 19.19
N HIS A 93 6.46 3.00 18.58
CA HIS A 93 5.15 3.62 18.53
C HIS A 93 4.14 2.69 17.82
N SER A 94 2.88 2.82 18.18
CA SER A 94 1.78 2.16 17.49
C SER A 94 1.73 2.55 16.00
N GLY A 95 1.40 1.59 15.16
CA GLY A 95 1.34 1.73 13.71
C GLY A 95 1.46 0.37 13.04
N VAL A 96 1.35 0.36 11.74
CA VAL A 96 1.55 -0.86 10.95
C VAL A 96 2.89 -0.77 10.22
N TYR A 97 3.72 -1.77 10.43
CA TYR A 97 5.10 -1.79 9.98
C TYR A 97 5.44 -3.07 9.23
N VAL A 98 6.44 -2.99 8.37
CA VAL A 98 7.11 -4.13 7.77
C VAL A 98 8.59 -4.04 8.06
N VAL A 99 9.16 -5.08 8.66
CA VAL A 99 10.61 -5.25 8.77
C VAL A 99 11.05 -6.23 7.70
N TYR A 100 12.00 -5.81 6.86
CA TYR A 100 12.47 -6.66 5.80
C TYR A 100 13.97 -6.51 5.55
N ARG A 101 14.68 -7.65 5.51
CA ARG A 101 16.09 -7.72 5.12
C ARG A 101 16.17 -7.98 3.63
N ASN A 102 16.72 -7.03 2.90
CA ASN A 102 16.96 -7.10 1.47
C ASN A 102 18.15 -8.02 1.12
N GLU A 103 18.35 -8.31 -0.15
CA GLU A 103 19.42 -9.21 -0.63
C GLU A 103 20.82 -8.67 -0.34
N ASP A 104 20.98 -7.36 -0.22
CA ASP A 104 22.24 -6.72 0.17
C ASP A 104 22.58 -6.89 1.67
N GLY A 105 21.74 -7.60 2.41
CA GLY A 105 21.89 -7.89 3.84
C GLY A 105 21.41 -6.78 4.76
N ARG A 106 21.01 -5.63 4.24
CA ARG A 106 20.47 -4.54 5.06
C ARG A 106 19.01 -4.79 5.41
N CYS A 107 18.68 -4.56 6.67
CA CYS A 107 17.33 -4.73 7.20
C CYS A 107 16.70 -3.36 7.43
N PHE A 108 15.53 -3.14 6.83
CA PHE A 108 14.83 -1.87 6.90
C PHE A 108 13.49 -1.98 7.62
N LEU A 109 13.11 -0.88 8.29
CA LEU A 109 11.77 -0.67 8.81
C LEU A 109 10.98 0.20 7.84
N HIS A 110 9.86 -0.30 7.37
CA HIS A 110 8.94 0.40 6.50
C HIS A 110 7.64 0.71 7.22
N HIS A 111 7.05 1.88 6.97
CA HIS A 111 5.66 2.14 7.30
C HIS A 111 4.75 1.37 6.33
N GLY A 112 3.69 0.72 6.85
CA GLY A 112 2.83 -0.15 6.03
C GLY A 112 2.17 0.58 4.87
N GLY A 113 1.81 1.85 5.03
CA GLY A 113 1.20 2.66 3.98
C GLY A 113 2.16 3.14 2.89
N HIS A 114 3.46 3.00 3.11
CA HIS A 114 4.51 3.44 2.16
C HIS A 114 5.19 2.29 1.43
N LEU A 115 4.90 1.06 1.80
CA LEU A 115 5.54 -0.11 1.20
C LEU A 115 5.10 -0.25 -0.25
N VAL A 116 6.07 -0.42 -1.14
CA VAL A 116 5.86 -0.72 -2.56
C VAL A 116 6.04 -2.23 -2.77
N SER A 117 5.22 -2.83 -3.61
CA SER A 117 5.40 -4.23 -4.01
C SER A 117 6.79 -4.44 -4.60
N SER A 118 7.37 -5.61 -4.33
CA SER A 118 8.66 -5.99 -4.95
C SER A 118 8.56 -5.90 -6.47
N GLY A 119 9.61 -5.40 -7.10
CA GLY A 119 9.68 -5.32 -8.55
C GLY A 119 9.92 -6.68 -9.20
N ASP A 120 9.73 -6.75 -10.52
CA ASP A 120 10.02 -7.96 -11.30
C ASP A 120 11.47 -8.39 -11.09
N TYR A 121 11.67 -9.69 -10.86
CA TYR A 121 12.98 -10.31 -10.63
C TYR A 121 13.76 -9.76 -9.42
N SER A 122 13.07 -9.16 -8.46
CA SER A 122 13.64 -8.68 -7.20
C SER A 122 12.91 -9.31 -6.01
N ASN A 123 13.67 -9.62 -4.96
CA ASN A 123 13.10 -10.01 -3.67
C ASN A 123 13.15 -8.88 -2.64
N ASP A 124 13.60 -7.70 -3.06
CA ASP A 124 13.77 -6.55 -2.19
C ASP A 124 12.49 -5.74 -2.05
N PHE A 125 12.30 -5.18 -0.86
CA PHE A 125 11.22 -4.25 -0.60
C PHE A 125 11.76 -2.85 -0.33
N TYR A 126 11.02 -1.85 -0.81
CA TYR A 126 11.33 -0.44 -0.66
C TYR A 126 10.07 0.33 -0.27
N SER A 127 10.27 1.48 0.35
CA SER A 127 9.21 2.46 0.53
C SER A 127 9.18 3.42 -0.65
N ARG A 128 8.01 4.02 -0.93
CA ARG A 128 7.89 5.08 -1.94
C ARG A 128 8.91 6.19 -1.66
N ASP A 129 9.40 6.82 -2.72
CA ASP A 129 10.38 7.92 -2.65
C ASP A 129 11.69 7.55 -1.91
N ALA A 130 11.99 6.24 -1.82
CA ALA A 130 13.10 5.68 -1.04
C ALA A 130 13.10 6.07 0.45
N VAL A 131 11.97 6.55 0.98
CA VAL A 131 11.82 6.92 2.39
C VAL A 131 11.40 5.71 3.21
N CYS A 132 12.36 5.00 3.80
CA CYS A 132 12.09 4.06 4.89
C CYS A 132 12.21 4.78 6.25
N LEU A 133 11.59 4.21 7.29
CA LEU A 133 11.69 4.76 8.65
C LEU A 133 13.09 4.62 9.23
N GLY A 134 13.88 3.65 8.76
CA GLY A 134 15.27 3.50 9.14
C GLY A 134 15.84 2.14 8.80
N GLU A 135 17.16 2.03 8.91
CA GLU A 135 17.90 0.78 8.76
C GLU A 135 18.10 0.11 10.12
N VAL A 136 17.30 -0.94 10.39
CA VAL A 136 17.30 -1.67 11.67
C VAL A 136 18.65 -2.32 11.96
N SER A 137 19.35 -2.81 10.94
CA SER A 137 20.66 -3.44 11.08
C SER A 137 21.68 -2.49 11.70
N LYS A 138 21.70 -1.21 11.33
CA LYS A 138 22.60 -0.20 11.91
C LYS A 138 22.32 0.11 13.37
N VAL A 139 21.03 0.12 13.73
CA VAL A 139 20.61 0.43 15.10
C VAL A 139 20.97 -0.69 16.07
N MET A 140 20.98 -1.93 15.55
CA MET A 140 21.19 -3.14 16.35
C MET A 140 22.63 -3.69 16.28
N GLU A 141 23.56 -2.94 15.74
CA GLU A 141 24.97 -3.30 15.72
C GLU A 141 25.63 -3.05 17.10
N GLY A 142 26.33 -4.05 17.62
CA GLY A 142 27.14 -3.95 18.84
C GLY A 142 26.79 -4.96 19.94
N GLU A 143 27.39 -4.76 21.13
CA GLU A 143 27.06 -5.55 22.31
C GLU A 143 25.59 -5.34 22.73
N CYS A 144 24.95 -6.36 23.26
CA CYS A 144 23.51 -6.39 23.55
C CYS A 144 22.99 -5.16 24.32
N SER A 145 23.74 -4.66 25.29
CA SER A 145 23.38 -3.46 26.07
C SER A 145 23.45 -2.17 25.28
N ARG A 146 24.41 -2.04 24.36
CA ARG A 146 24.56 -0.87 23.48
C ARG A 146 23.51 -0.89 22.38
N ALA A 147 23.24 -2.05 21.79
CA ALA A 147 22.20 -2.22 20.80
C ALA A 147 20.81 -1.88 21.36
N ALA A 148 20.49 -2.30 22.58
CA ALA A 148 19.24 -1.95 23.25
C ALA A 148 19.12 -0.43 23.51
N MET A 149 20.20 0.22 23.90
CA MET A 149 20.21 1.67 24.12
C MET A 149 20.02 2.46 22.82
N HIS A 150 20.68 2.04 21.73
CA HIS A 150 20.51 2.66 20.42
C HIS A 150 19.09 2.44 19.89
N LEU A 151 18.55 1.24 20.07
CA LEU A 151 17.19 0.91 19.66
C LEU A 151 16.17 1.79 20.40
N ASN A 152 16.30 1.94 21.72
CA ASN A 152 15.41 2.80 22.49
C ASN A 152 15.51 4.28 22.07
N GLN A 153 16.73 4.78 21.82
CA GLN A 153 16.92 6.13 21.31
C GLN A 153 16.23 6.31 19.94
N TRP A 154 16.44 5.38 19.04
CA TRP A 154 15.85 5.42 17.70
C TRP A 154 14.31 5.33 17.74
N THR A 155 13.73 4.48 18.58
CA THR A 155 12.28 4.42 18.76
C THR A 155 11.71 5.73 19.32
N GLU A 156 12.42 6.43 20.21
CA GLU A 156 12.02 7.75 20.68
C GLU A 156 12.14 8.84 19.59
N GLU A 157 13.09 8.71 18.67
CA GLU A 157 13.18 9.58 17.50
C GLU A 157 12.01 9.33 16.53
N LEU A 158 11.67 8.07 16.27
CA LEU A 158 10.51 7.68 15.45
C LEU A 158 9.19 8.20 16.01
N LYS A 159 9.01 8.24 17.34
CA LYS A 159 7.82 8.83 17.98
C LYS A 159 7.63 10.32 17.64
N ARG A 160 8.71 11.02 17.29
CA ARG A 160 8.68 12.44 16.88
C ARG A 160 8.55 12.63 15.38
N ASP A 161 8.68 11.54 14.60
CA ASP A 161 8.51 11.59 13.16
C ASP A 161 7.04 11.86 12.83
N LYS A 162 6.81 12.79 11.90
CA LYS A 162 5.45 13.14 11.46
C LYS A 162 4.70 11.93 10.87
N ILE A 163 5.40 11.04 10.18
CA ILE A 163 4.82 9.82 9.58
C ILE A 163 4.25 8.91 10.68
N CYS A 164 4.95 8.80 11.82
CA CYS A 164 4.49 7.98 12.95
C CYS A 164 3.50 8.73 13.87
N SER A 165 3.51 10.07 13.87
CA SER A 165 2.70 10.90 14.76
C SER A 165 1.41 11.42 14.14
N GLN A 166 1.25 11.38 12.81
CA GLN A 166 0.05 11.87 12.12
C GLN A 166 -1.09 10.87 12.23
N ARG A 167 -1.76 10.90 13.38
CA ARG A 167 -3.02 10.20 13.64
C ARG A 167 -4.20 11.15 13.70
N ASN A 168 -4.11 12.28 12.99
CA ASN A 168 -5.14 13.30 12.99
C ASN A 168 -6.34 12.96 12.09
N GLY A 169 -6.32 11.82 11.43
CA GLY A 169 -7.44 11.35 10.62
C GLY A 169 -8.60 10.84 11.51
N ASN A 170 -9.81 11.00 11.02
CA ASN A 170 -10.99 10.29 11.50
C ASN A 170 -10.84 8.80 11.15
N GLY A 171 -9.92 8.09 11.83
CA GLY A 171 -9.59 6.70 11.53
C GLY A 171 -10.82 5.89 11.13
N ILE A 172 -10.64 5.00 10.20
CA ILE A 172 -11.74 4.23 9.60
C ILE A 172 -12.18 3.18 10.61
N ASP A 173 -13.41 3.29 11.10
CA ASP A 173 -14.01 2.23 11.91
C ASP A 173 -14.43 1.07 11.00
N LEU A 174 -13.55 0.09 10.87
CA LEU A 174 -13.79 -1.10 10.09
C LEU A 174 -14.41 -2.25 10.91
N SER A 175 -14.69 -2.06 12.19
CA SER A 175 -15.35 -3.08 13.02
C SER A 175 -16.72 -3.45 12.48
N ARG A 176 -17.35 -2.55 11.75
CA ARG A 176 -18.65 -2.70 11.07
C ARG A 176 -18.53 -2.97 9.58
N MET A 177 -17.36 -3.33 9.09
CA MET A 177 -17.16 -3.59 7.66
C MET A 177 -18.15 -4.61 7.13
N GLY A 178 -18.86 -4.21 6.09
CA GLY A 178 -19.61 -5.11 5.21
C GLY A 178 -18.69 -6.09 4.49
N GLU A 179 -19.19 -6.78 3.50
CA GLU A 179 -18.39 -7.66 2.66
C GLU A 179 -17.40 -6.81 1.84
N LEU A 180 -16.09 -7.11 1.96
CA LEU A 180 -15.07 -6.53 1.11
C LEU A 180 -15.13 -7.22 -0.26
N LYS A 181 -15.67 -6.54 -1.25
CA LYS A 181 -15.65 -6.94 -2.65
C LYS A 181 -14.79 -5.99 -3.44
N SER A 182 -13.99 -6.54 -4.36
CA SER A 182 -13.29 -5.69 -5.32
C SER A 182 -14.25 -5.26 -6.43
N ASP A 183 -14.60 -3.99 -6.41
CA ASP A 183 -15.36 -3.29 -7.46
C ASP A 183 -14.45 -2.31 -8.23
N VAL A 184 -13.14 -2.54 -8.15
CA VAL A 184 -12.09 -1.70 -8.73
C VAL A 184 -11.41 -2.45 -9.86
N LEU A 185 -11.36 -1.85 -11.04
CA LEU A 185 -10.61 -2.37 -12.19
C LEU A 185 -9.22 -1.72 -12.22
N CYS A 186 -8.16 -2.52 -12.10
CA CYS A 186 -6.78 -2.07 -12.26
C CYS A 186 -6.29 -2.33 -13.68
N ILE A 187 -5.67 -1.33 -14.31
CA ILE A 187 -5.12 -1.39 -15.66
C ILE A 187 -3.66 -0.94 -15.60
N GLU A 188 -2.75 -1.77 -16.08
CA GLU A 188 -1.34 -1.39 -16.23
C GLU A 188 -1.05 -1.06 -17.70
N PRO A 189 -0.33 0.02 -18.01
CA PRO A 189 -0.03 0.41 -19.37
C PRO A 189 1.02 -0.52 -20.00
N TYR A 190 0.81 -0.90 -21.25
CA TYR A 190 1.78 -1.62 -22.07
C TYR A 190 1.65 -1.17 -23.55
N VAL A 191 2.67 -1.45 -24.34
CA VAL A 191 2.67 -1.12 -25.78
C VAL A 191 1.59 -1.95 -26.50
N GLY A 192 0.60 -1.26 -27.08
CA GLY A 192 -0.53 -1.92 -27.77
C GLY A 192 -1.74 -2.18 -26.86
N LEU A 193 -1.81 -1.60 -25.66
CA LEU A 193 -3.02 -1.63 -24.84
C LEU A 193 -4.20 -1.02 -25.62
N ASN A 194 -5.12 -1.88 -26.06
CA ASN A 194 -6.31 -1.45 -26.78
C ASN A 194 -7.46 -1.21 -25.80
N TYR A 195 -7.76 0.07 -25.54
CA TYR A 195 -8.82 0.45 -24.60
C TYR A 195 -10.23 0.07 -25.06
N GLN A 196 -10.45 -0.21 -26.34
CA GLN A 196 -11.76 -0.66 -26.82
C GLN A 196 -12.09 -2.09 -26.34
N GLN A 197 -11.07 -2.89 -26.03
CA GLN A 197 -11.24 -4.23 -25.49
C GLN A 197 -11.66 -4.24 -24.00
N ILE A 198 -11.53 -3.10 -23.31
CA ILE A 198 -11.90 -3.00 -21.90
C ILE A 198 -13.42 -2.79 -21.81
N VAL A 199 -14.08 -3.78 -21.20
CA VAL A 199 -15.53 -3.75 -20.97
C VAL A 199 -15.81 -3.09 -19.62
N LEU A 200 -16.55 -1.98 -19.66
CA LEU A 200 -17.07 -1.32 -18.46
C LEU A 200 -18.44 -1.92 -18.13
N ASN A 201 -18.53 -2.70 -17.07
CA ASN A 201 -19.77 -3.23 -16.55
C ASN A 201 -20.25 -2.43 -15.33
N LYS A 202 -21.48 -2.71 -14.88
CA LYS A 202 -22.13 -1.99 -13.77
C LYS A 202 -21.52 -2.28 -12.39
N GLU A 203 -20.68 -3.30 -12.28
CA GLU A 203 -20.01 -3.69 -11.04
C GLU A 203 -18.74 -2.90 -10.82
N ILE A 204 -18.19 -2.30 -11.88
CA ILE A 204 -16.99 -1.47 -11.79
C ILE A 204 -17.37 -0.10 -11.23
N ARG A 205 -16.94 0.18 -10.01
CA ARG A 205 -17.15 1.48 -9.35
C ARG A 205 -16.06 2.48 -9.69
N ALA A 206 -14.84 2.03 -9.83
CA ALA A 206 -13.68 2.88 -10.16
C ALA A 206 -12.66 2.12 -11.01
N VAL A 207 -11.91 2.86 -11.81
CA VAL A 207 -10.73 2.36 -12.52
C VAL A 207 -9.49 2.98 -11.89
N ILE A 208 -8.49 2.16 -11.60
CA ILE A 208 -7.13 2.62 -11.29
C ILE A 208 -6.26 2.28 -12.48
N HIS A 209 -5.74 3.30 -13.12
CA HIS A 209 -4.86 3.16 -14.27
C HIS A 209 -3.43 3.48 -13.89
N GLY A 210 -2.54 2.50 -14.04
CA GLY A 210 -1.11 2.68 -13.91
C GLY A 210 -0.57 3.67 -14.93
N LEU A 211 0.54 4.31 -14.62
CA LEU A 211 1.25 5.21 -15.52
C LEU A 211 2.66 4.70 -15.75
N TYR A 212 3.24 5.03 -16.90
CA TYR A 212 4.68 4.85 -17.10
C TYR A 212 5.47 5.72 -16.12
N HIS A 213 6.75 5.42 -15.93
CA HIS A 213 7.62 6.12 -14.99
C HIS A 213 7.62 7.67 -15.13
N SER A 214 7.26 8.19 -16.30
CA SER A 214 7.13 9.61 -16.58
C SER A 214 5.74 10.20 -16.23
N ALA A 215 4.91 9.46 -15.50
CA ALA A 215 3.52 9.80 -15.19
C ALA A 215 2.66 10.05 -16.44
N THR A 216 2.87 9.23 -17.48
CA THR A 216 2.16 9.32 -18.77
C THR A 216 1.53 7.99 -19.15
N ALA A 217 0.55 8.04 -20.05
CA ALA A 217 -0.02 6.90 -20.75
C ALA A 217 -0.17 7.24 -22.24
N CYS A 218 -0.54 6.26 -23.07
CA CYS A 218 -0.81 6.52 -24.47
C CYS A 218 -2.08 7.37 -24.62
N ILE A 219 -1.93 8.56 -25.20
CA ILE A 219 -3.05 9.48 -25.49
C ILE A 219 -3.37 9.56 -26.99
N GLY A 220 -2.61 8.85 -27.84
CA GLY A 220 -2.66 9.00 -29.30
C GLY A 220 -1.99 10.28 -29.80
N GLY A 221 -2.15 10.57 -31.08
CA GLY A 221 -1.65 11.83 -31.67
C GLY A 221 -2.51 13.01 -31.32
N THR A 222 -1.94 14.21 -31.45
CA THR A 222 -2.60 15.49 -31.14
C THR A 222 -3.67 15.92 -32.15
N ASN A 223 -3.82 15.23 -33.28
CA ASN A 223 -4.75 15.55 -34.35
C ASN A 223 -5.99 14.65 -34.28
N GLU A 224 -7.17 15.19 -34.57
CA GLU A 224 -8.44 14.43 -34.60
C GLU A 224 -8.40 13.22 -35.53
N GLU A 225 -7.55 13.25 -36.56
CA GLU A 225 -7.35 12.15 -37.51
C GLU A 225 -6.60 10.94 -36.91
N GLN A 226 -5.94 11.11 -35.74
CA GLN A 226 -5.16 10.05 -35.05
C GLN A 226 -5.86 9.52 -33.80
N LYS A 227 -7.20 9.41 -33.81
CA LYS A 227 -7.94 8.71 -32.75
C LYS A 227 -7.59 7.22 -32.77
N SER A 228 -6.44 6.90 -32.19
CA SER A 228 -6.00 5.53 -32.05
C SER A 228 -6.86 4.81 -31.02
N GLU A 229 -7.20 3.56 -31.30
CA GLU A 229 -7.84 2.62 -30.35
C GLU A 229 -6.96 2.39 -29.11
N TYR A 230 -5.67 2.74 -29.18
CA TYR A 230 -4.70 2.68 -28.10
C TYR A 230 -4.69 3.96 -27.25
N SER A 231 -5.48 4.97 -27.59
CA SER A 231 -5.56 6.22 -26.83
C SER A 231 -6.42 6.07 -25.57
N MET A 232 -5.89 6.52 -24.44
CA MET A 232 -6.62 6.59 -23.19
C MET A 232 -7.75 7.64 -23.21
N LEU A 233 -7.66 8.70 -24.05
CA LEU A 233 -8.64 9.78 -24.02
C LEU A 233 -10.07 9.34 -24.34
N PRO A 234 -10.38 8.54 -25.39
CA PRO A 234 -11.71 7.99 -25.62
C PRO A 234 -12.18 7.07 -24.48
N PHE A 235 -11.27 6.37 -23.85
CA PHE A 235 -11.60 5.53 -22.69
C PHE A 235 -12.05 6.37 -21.49
N LEU A 236 -11.35 7.47 -21.19
CA LEU A 236 -11.74 8.43 -20.15
C LEU A 236 -13.14 9.00 -20.42
N MET A 237 -13.47 9.31 -21.67
CA MET A 237 -14.82 9.77 -22.04
C MET A 237 -15.89 8.70 -21.75
N ARG A 238 -15.65 7.45 -22.13
CA ARG A 238 -16.55 6.32 -21.83
C ARG A 238 -16.74 6.12 -20.33
N CYS A 239 -15.65 6.20 -19.55
CA CYS A 239 -15.72 6.09 -18.09
C CYS A 239 -16.54 7.25 -17.49
N ARG A 240 -16.35 8.48 -17.98
CA ARG A 240 -17.13 9.64 -17.55
C ARG A 240 -18.62 9.50 -17.86
N GLU A 241 -18.98 9.03 -19.04
CA GLU A 241 -20.38 8.73 -19.42
C GLU A 241 -21.01 7.66 -18.52
N ALA A 242 -20.20 6.64 -18.15
CA ALA A 242 -20.61 5.60 -17.22
C ALA A 242 -20.55 6.05 -15.74
N ARG A 243 -20.10 7.27 -15.44
CA ARG A 243 -19.86 7.80 -14.09
C ARG A 243 -18.87 6.98 -13.29
N ILE A 244 -17.88 6.39 -13.95
CA ILE A 244 -16.79 5.64 -13.33
C ILE A 244 -15.56 6.56 -13.27
N PRO A 245 -15.08 6.95 -12.09
CA PRO A 245 -13.85 7.73 -11.96
C PRO A 245 -12.65 6.91 -12.41
N VAL A 246 -11.72 7.53 -13.12
CA VAL A 246 -10.43 6.96 -13.50
C VAL A 246 -9.34 7.63 -12.69
N ILE A 247 -8.80 6.89 -11.75
CA ILE A 247 -7.71 7.30 -10.86
C ILE A 247 -6.40 6.93 -11.54
N VAL A 248 -5.47 7.85 -11.63
CA VAL A 248 -4.15 7.60 -12.25
C VAL A 248 -3.04 7.64 -11.20
N THR A 249 -2.15 6.63 -11.24
CA THR A 249 -1.06 6.44 -10.27
C THR A 249 0.03 5.52 -10.87
N PRO A 250 1.31 5.62 -10.46
CA PRO A 250 1.86 6.59 -9.54
C PRO A 250 2.04 7.96 -10.20
N CYS A 251 1.72 9.01 -9.47
CA CYS A 251 2.00 10.39 -9.87
C CYS A 251 2.94 11.00 -8.83
N PRO A 252 4.24 11.14 -9.13
CA PRO A 252 5.19 11.69 -8.16
C PRO A 252 4.94 13.17 -7.87
N ASN A 253 4.56 13.95 -8.88
CA ASN A 253 4.30 15.39 -8.82
C ASN A 253 3.30 15.79 -9.88
N GLU A 254 3.06 17.10 -10.04
CA GLU A 254 2.26 17.64 -11.14
C GLU A 254 2.78 17.17 -12.50
N ALA A 255 1.84 17.01 -13.45
CA ALA A 255 2.16 16.51 -14.78
C ALA A 255 3.18 17.39 -15.50
N ALA A 256 4.38 16.84 -15.73
CA ALA A 256 5.46 17.55 -16.41
C ALA A 256 5.31 17.54 -17.97
N TYR A 257 4.52 16.61 -18.50
CA TYR A 257 4.33 16.41 -19.92
C TYR A 257 2.91 16.77 -20.36
N ALA A 258 2.79 17.29 -21.58
CA ALA A 258 1.50 17.66 -22.18
C ALA A 258 0.49 16.49 -22.17
N SER A 259 0.96 15.25 -22.38
CA SER A 259 0.12 14.07 -22.29
C SER A 259 -0.52 13.88 -20.91
N GLY A 260 0.20 14.18 -19.84
CA GLY A 260 -0.34 14.18 -18.49
C GLY A 260 -1.43 15.24 -18.33
N VAL A 261 -1.18 16.47 -18.78
CA VAL A 261 -2.17 17.56 -18.73
C VAL A 261 -3.46 17.18 -19.46
N TRP A 262 -3.36 16.64 -20.67
CA TRP A 262 -4.54 16.25 -21.46
C TRP A 262 -5.34 15.10 -20.82
N MET A 263 -4.68 14.15 -20.15
CA MET A 263 -5.40 13.12 -19.38
C MET A 263 -6.22 13.74 -18.24
N MET A 264 -5.65 14.70 -17.51
CA MET A 264 -6.35 15.39 -16.41
C MET A 264 -7.51 16.23 -16.93
N GLU A 265 -7.31 16.96 -18.02
CA GLU A 265 -8.38 17.72 -18.69
C GLU A 265 -9.51 16.82 -19.20
N ALA A 266 -9.19 15.59 -19.63
CA ALA A 266 -10.17 14.58 -20.03
C ALA A 266 -10.90 13.91 -18.84
N GLY A 267 -10.50 14.21 -17.61
CA GLY A 267 -11.18 13.76 -16.39
C GLY A 267 -10.46 12.66 -15.61
N ALA A 268 -9.19 12.37 -15.89
CA ALA A 268 -8.40 11.51 -15.04
C ALA A 268 -8.12 12.20 -13.69
N VAL A 269 -8.20 11.44 -12.61
CA VAL A 269 -7.98 11.92 -11.23
C VAL A 269 -6.58 11.50 -10.77
N PRO A 270 -5.61 12.42 -10.69
CA PRO A 270 -4.28 12.08 -10.22
C PRO A 270 -4.26 11.92 -8.71
N VAL A 271 -3.51 10.92 -8.23
CA VAL A 271 -3.17 10.75 -6.82
C VAL A 271 -1.66 10.86 -6.68
N TYR A 272 -1.24 11.87 -5.92
CA TYR A 272 0.17 12.21 -5.74
C TYR A 272 0.73 11.63 -4.44
N GLY A 273 2.01 11.25 -4.46
CA GLY A 273 2.75 10.87 -3.27
C GLY A 273 2.21 9.63 -2.54
N MET A 274 1.50 8.74 -3.21
CA MET A 274 0.92 7.52 -2.64
C MET A 274 1.30 6.30 -3.49
N THR A 275 1.51 5.16 -2.85
CA THR A 275 1.77 3.90 -3.57
C THR A 275 0.51 3.44 -4.31
N LYS A 276 0.66 2.69 -5.40
CA LYS A 276 -0.50 2.14 -6.12
C LYS A 276 -1.31 1.18 -5.26
N GLU A 277 -0.65 0.46 -4.37
CA GLU A 277 -1.26 -0.45 -3.41
C GLU A 277 -2.17 0.30 -2.44
N MET A 278 -1.68 1.40 -1.89
CA MET A 278 -2.46 2.27 -1.00
C MET A 278 -3.63 2.92 -1.75
N VAL A 279 -3.41 3.41 -2.98
CA VAL A 279 -4.50 3.96 -3.81
C VAL A 279 -5.59 2.92 -4.05
N TYR A 280 -5.21 1.67 -4.37
CA TYR A 280 -6.15 0.57 -4.54
C TYR A 280 -6.95 0.32 -3.25
N VAL A 281 -6.28 0.20 -2.13
CA VAL A 281 -6.91 -0.09 -0.84
C VAL A 281 -7.84 1.04 -0.41
N LYS A 282 -7.43 2.31 -0.52
CA LYS A 282 -8.30 3.46 -0.22
C LYS A 282 -9.54 3.48 -1.14
N THR A 283 -9.35 3.19 -2.42
CA THR A 283 -10.45 3.13 -3.38
C THR A 283 -11.43 2.02 -3.01
N LEU A 284 -10.93 0.83 -2.66
CA LEU A 284 -11.74 -0.28 -2.19
C LEU A 284 -12.53 0.07 -0.92
N LEU A 285 -11.85 0.62 0.08
CA LEU A 285 -12.47 1.00 1.35
C LEU A 285 -13.53 2.09 1.18
N ALA A 286 -13.33 3.04 0.27
CA ALA A 286 -14.34 4.04 -0.05
C ALA A 286 -15.66 3.39 -0.55
N GLY A 287 -15.57 2.27 -1.28
CA GLY A 287 -16.73 1.47 -1.69
C GLY A 287 -17.46 0.86 -0.48
N VAL A 288 -16.71 0.22 0.40
CA VAL A 288 -17.25 -0.38 1.64
C VAL A 288 -17.91 0.65 2.54
N LEU A 289 -17.33 1.85 2.61
CA LEU A 289 -17.88 2.99 3.37
C LEU A 289 -19.08 3.66 2.68
N GLY A 290 -19.46 3.21 1.49
CA GLY A 290 -20.56 3.78 0.69
C GLY A 290 -20.28 5.21 0.22
N TYR A 291 -19.04 5.59 0.02
CA TYR A 291 -18.69 6.94 -0.42
C TYR A 291 -19.05 7.14 -1.88
N PRO A 292 -19.82 8.20 -2.23
CA PRO A 292 -20.02 8.59 -3.61
C PRO A 292 -18.72 9.04 -4.28
N ASN A 293 -18.70 9.15 -5.61
CA ASN A 293 -17.49 9.44 -6.38
C ASN A 293 -16.80 10.75 -5.97
N GLU A 294 -17.57 11.79 -5.63
CA GLU A 294 -17.04 13.07 -5.16
C GLU A 294 -16.30 12.90 -3.83
N LYS A 295 -16.85 12.09 -2.94
CA LYS A 295 -16.22 11.78 -1.64
C LYS A 295 -15.04 10.84 -1.79
N LEU A 296 -15.04 9.92 -2.76
CA LEU A 296 -13.88 9.09 -3.09
C LEU A 296 -12.69 9.98 -3.46
N CYS A 297 -12.88 10.96 -4.35
CA CYS A 297 -11.80 11.85 -4.78
C CYS A 297 -11.21 12.69 -3.62
N SER A 298 -12.05 13.12 -2.68
CA SER A 298 -11.57 13.82 -1.48
C SER A 298 -10.86 12.86 -0.51
N PHE A 299 -11.42 11.67 -0.30
CA PHE A 299 -10.85 10.66 0.58
C PHE A 299 -9.46 10.17 0.11
N LEU A 300 -9.24 10.08 -1.21
CA LEU A 300 -7.92 9.75 -1.76
C LEU A 300 -6.85 10.82 -1.46
N LYS A 301 -7.26 12.04 -1.08
CA LYS A 301 -6.36 13.15 -0.70
C LYS A 301 -6.24 13.35 0.81
N GLU A 302 -7.07 12.68 1.59
CA GLU A 302 -7.01 12.73 3.04
C GLU A 302 -5.83 11.90 3.54
N ASP A 303 -5.05 12.44 4.45
CA ASP A 303 -4.07 11.68 5.21
C ASP A 303 -4.77 10.99 6.40
N VAL A 304 -4.82 9.66 6.38
CA VAL A 304 -5.52 8.86 7.40
C VAL A 304 -4.53 8.23 8.37
N CYS A 305 -3.39 7.78 7.89
CA CYS A 305 -2.41 7.02 8.66
C CYS A 305 -0.95 7.41 8.37
N GLY A 306 -0.72 8.56 7.75
CA GLY A 306 0.61 9.02 7.36
C GLY A 306 1.04 8.54 5.97
N GLU A 307 0.09 8.15 5.11
CA GLU A 307 0.35 7.62 3.76
C GLU A 307 0.67 8.67 2.70
#